data_cb713016a0834996eed1d9614c53bec7
#
_entry.id   cb713016a0834996eed1d9614c53bec7
#
_cell.length_a   1.000
_cell.length_b   1.000
_cell.length_c   1.000
_cell.angle_alpha   90.00
_cell.angle_beta   90.00
_cell.angle_gamma   90.00
#
_symmetry.space_group_name_H-M   'P 1'
#
loop_
_entity.id
_entity.type
_entity.pdbx_description
1 polymer ?
#
loop_
_entity_poly.entity_id
_entity_poly.type
_entity_poly.pdbx_seq_one_letter_code
_entity_poly.pdbx_strand_id
1 'polypeptide(L)'
;IFENELFKGKVGKYLSWGAFAIMGFSVLVNIAGFISGGGAVFSSWFGLPVWASQLLYFLLCSIVVYIGMKAVGICEKISVFSMVVVVLILFVSVMTGDKEPLPSHFVATSNVLALYGMVAFALSAVMSVPQVVKGFDGDAKKIKMSIAAGTGLNVLLIVVITFMTLIGSGSSITQDGALVDLSRKLGGWVGVVGYIFSLLALSTSFW
;
A
#
# COMPACT_ATOMS: atom_id res chain seq x y z
N ILE A 1 12.49 -22.91 8.70
CA ILE A 1 12.04 -23.23 7.34
C ILE A 1 13.20 -23.06 6.35
N PHE A 2 13.81 -21.88 6.21
CA PHE A 2 14.88 -21.64 5.23
C PHE A 2 16.06 -22.60 5.41
N GLU A 3 16.52 -22.79 6.64
CA GLU A 3 17.69 -23.62 6.95
C GLU A 3 17.41 -25.14 6.82
N ASN A 4 16.19 -25.56 7.16
CA ASN A 4 15.84 -26.98 7.21
C ASN A 4 15.18 -27.50 5.93
N GLU A 5 14.43 -26.64 5.21
CA GLU A 5 13.61 -27.04 4.07
C GLU A 5 14.20 -26.61 2.72
N LEU A 6 14.69 -25.35 2.62
CA LEU A 6 15.16 -24.79 1.36
C LEU A 6 16.67 -24.90 1.17
N PHE A 7 17.45 -24.65 2.23
CA PHE A 7 18.90 -24.59 2.13
C PHE A 7 19.56 -25.59 3.09
N LYS A 8 19.80 -26.80 2.64
CA LYS A 8 20.44 -27.86 3.43
C LYS A 8 21.96 -27.78 3.36
N GLY A 9 22.64 -28.08 4.49
CA GLY A 9 24.10 -28.18 4.59
C GLY A 9 24.80 -26.88 5.01
N LYS A 10 26.15 -26.91 5.06
CA LYS A 10 26.95 -25.78 5.55
C LYS A 10 26.76 -24.50 4.72
N VAL A 11 26.67 -24.62 3.40
CA VAL A 11 26.43 -23.48 2.49
C VAL A 11 24.99 -22.94 2.68
N GLY A 12 24.04 -23.82 2.98
CA GLY A 12 22.65 -23.44 3.24
C GLY A 12 22.49 -22.46 4.40
N LYS A 13 23.31 -22.60 5.45
CA LYS A 13 23.31 -21.68 6.59
C LYS A 13 23.68 -20.25 6.16
N TYR A 14 24.72 -20.07 5.35
CA TYR A 14 25.11 -18.75 4.85
C TYR A 14 24.07 -18.15 3.92
N LEU A 15 23.48 -18.97 3.05
CA LEU A 15 22.36 -18.53 2.17
C LEU A 15 21.12 -18.12 2.98
N SER A 16 20.80 -18.83 4.05
CA SER A 16 19.70 -18.48 4.96
C SER A 16 19.94 -17.13 5.65
N TRP A 17 21.17 -16.88 6.11
CA TRP A 17 21.53 -15.58 6.70
C TRP A 17 21.52 -14.45 5.68
N GLY A 18 22.00 -14.70 4.45
CA GLY A 18 21.91 -13.76 3.34
C GLY A 18 20.46 -13.41 3.00
N ALA A 19 19.60 -14.42 2.86
CA ALA A 19 18.17 -14.22 2.62
C ALA A 19 17.49 -13.42 3.74
N PHE A 20 17.82 -13.74 5.01
CA PHE A 20 17.30 -13.01 6.16
C PHE A 20 17.76 -11.53 6.19
N ALA A 21 19.02 -11.27 5.86
CA ALA A 21 19.52 -9.90 5.76
C ALA A 21 18.84 -9.10 4.64
N ILE A 22 18.63 -9.71 3.47
CA ILE A 22 17.92 -9.10 2.34
C ILE A 22 16.47 -8.80 2.74
N MET A 23 15.78 -9.74 3.40
CA MET A 23 14.43 -9.52 3.89
C MET A 23 14.36 -8.38 4.90
N GLY A 24 15.28 -8.33 5.87
CA GLY A 24 15.38 -7.25 6.85
C GLY A 24 15.61 -5.89 6.20
N PHE A 25 16.53 -5.83 5.25
CA PHE A 25 16.77 -4.62 4.47
C PHE A 25 15.53 -4.19 3.68
N SER A 26 14.84 -5.13 3.04
CA SER A 26 13.58 -4.85 2.32
C SER A 26 12.51 -4.24 3.24
N VAL A 27 12.36 -4.75 4.47
CA VAL A 27 11.42 -4.19 5.45
C VAL A 27 11.77 -2.74 5.79
N LEU A 28 13.06 -2.43 6.02
CA LEU A 28 13.52 -1.06 6.31
C LEU A 28 13.23 -0.11 5.15
N VAL A 29 13.49 -0.54 3.91
CA VAL A 29 13.20 0.25 2.70
C VAL A 29 11.69 0.50 2.58
N ASN A 30 10.86 -0.50 2.86
CA ASN A 30 9.40 -0.37 2.83
C ASN A 30 8.90 0.62 3.88
N ILE A 31 9.37 0.53 5.12
CA ILE A 31 9.01 1.48 6.18
C ILE A 31 9.40 2.91 5.77
N ALA A 32 10.60 3.11 5.24
CA ALA A 32 11.04 4.41 4.74
C ALA A 32 10.13 4.93 3.61
N GLY A 33 9.70 4.05 2.70
CA GLY A 33 8.74 4.36 1.64
C GLY A 33 7.37 4.80 2.20
N PHE A 34 6.85 4.09 3.20
CA PHE A 34 5.57 4.46 3.83
C PHE A 34 5.67 5.78 4.60
N ILE A 35 6.79 6.04 5.28
CA ILE A 35 7.03 7.34 5.96
C ILE A 35 7.10 8.47 4.92
N SER A 36 7.80 8.25 3.83
CA SER A 36 7.91 9.25 2.75
C SER A 36 6.53 9.52 2.12
N GLY A 37 5.79 8.47 1.77
CA GLY A 37 4.44 8.59 1.22
C GLY A 37 3.45 9.26 2.17
N GLY A 38 3.40 8.82 3.43
CA GLY A 38 2.55 9.43 4.45
C GLY A 38 2.91 10.89 4.72
N GLY A 39 4.20 11.22 4.75
CA GLY A 39 4.68 12.58 4.85
C GLY A 39 4.28 13.46 3.68
N ALA A 40 4.30 12.93 2.44
CA ALA A 40 3.84 13.64 1.26
C ALA A 40 2.33 13.97 1.34
N VAL A 41 1.52 13.00 1.81
CA VAL A 41 0.07 13.21 2.03
C VAL A 41 -0.17 14.29 3.08
N PHE A 42 0.52 14.23 4.24
CA PHE A 42 0.40 15.26 5.28
C PHE A 42 0.86 16.63 4.79
N SER A 43 1.96 16.69 4.06
CA SER A 43 2.46 17.94 3.48
C SER A 43 1.45 18.53 2.50
N SER A 44 0.88 17.73 1.63
CA SER A 44 -0.13 18.17 0.65
C SER A 44 -1.44 18.59 1.31
N TRP A 45 -1.83 17.97 2.41
CA TRP A 45 -3.10 18.25 3.10
C TRP A 45 -2.99 19.46 4.03
N PHE A 46 -1.93 19.52 4.85
CA PHE A 46 -1.78 20.53 5.89
C PHE A 46 -0.83 21.66 5.53
N GLY A 47 -0.16 21.59 4.37
CA GLY A 47 0.83 22.61 3.96
C GLY A 47 2.10 22.64 4.81
N LEU A 48 2.39 21.57 5.55
CA LEU A 48 3.56 21.48 6.41
C LEU A 48 4.83 21.15 5.59
N PRO A 49 6.04 21.55 6.10
CA PRO A 49 7.28 21.11 5.50
C PRO A 49 7.38 19.58 5.46
N VAL A 50 7.92 19.02 4.37
CA VAL A 50 7.97 17.56 4.13
C VAL A 50 8.60 16.81 5.30
N TRP A 51 9.73 17.28 5.84
CA TRP A 51 10.42 16.63 6.97
C TRP A 51 9.55 16.58 8.25
N ALA A 52 8.81 17.66 8.54
CA ALA A 52 7.93 17.71 9.70
C ALA A 52 6.71 16.78 9.52
N SER A 53 6.18 16.71 8.30
CA SER A 53 5.09 15.80 7.91
C SER A 53 5.50 14.34 8.04
N GLN A 54 6.70 13.99 7.60
CA GLN A 54 7.26 12.64 7.73
C GLN A 54 7.45 12.24 9.19
N LEU A 55 7.99 13.15 10.01
CA LEU A 55 8.16 12.92 11.44
C LEU A 55 6.81 12.73 12.15
N LEU A 56 5.84 13.59 11.86
CA LEU A 56 4.50 13.51 12.44
C LEU A 56 3.82 12.17 12.08
N TYR A 57 3.86 11.80 10.81
CA TYR A 57 3.31 10.53 10.35
C TYR A 57 3.99 9.32 11.03
N PHE A 58 5.32 9.31 11.09
CA PHE A 58 6.08 8.27 11.78
C PHE A 58 5.69 8.15 13.25
N LEU A 59 5.59 9.25 13.95
CA LEU A 59 5.20 9.27 15.38
C LEU A 59 3.78 8.71 15.56
N LEU A 60 2.82 9.12 14.75
CA LEU A 60 1.44 8.63 14.83
C LEU A 60 1.37 7.11 14.62
N CYS A 61 2.01 6.61 13.58
CA CYS A 61 2.05 5.16 13.31
C CYS A 61 2.79 4.39 14.41
N SER A 62 3.90 4.94 14.92
CA SER A 62 4.68 4.32 15.99
C SER A 62 3.91 4.23 17.31
N ILE A 63 3.07 5.21 17.63
CA ILE A 63 2.21 5.18 18.82
C ILE A 63 1.24 3.99 18.75
N VAL A 64 0.63 3.75 17.59
CA VAL A 64 -0.28 2.60 17.41
C VAL A 64 0.45 1.28 17.63
N VAL A 65 1.64 1.15 17.05
CA VAL A 65 2.50 -0.04 17.24
C VAL A 65 2.91 -0.21 18.70
N TYR A 66 3.25 0.90 19.37
CA TYR A 66 3.65 0.89 20.79
C TYR A 66 2.53 0.42 21.72
N ILE A 67 1.27 0.79 21.43
CA ILE A 67 0.08 0.31 22.18
C ILE A 67 -0.08 -1.22 22.01
N GLY A 68 0.39 -1.78 20.91
CA GLY A 68 0.52 -3.22 20.70
C GLY A 68 -0.45 -3.81 19.68
N MET A 69 -0.28 -5.11 19.42
CA MET A 69 -0.97 -5.86 18.36
C MET A 69 -2.50 -5.77 18.39
N LYS A 70 -3.12 -5.60 19.57
CA LYS A 70 -4.57 -5.45 19.66
C LYS A 70 -5.04 -4.12 19.07
N ALA A 71 -4.29 -3.04 19.32
CA ALA A 71 -4.59 -1.73 18.73
C ALA A 71 -4.40 -1.76 17.22
N VAL A 72 -3.29 -2.33 16.74
CA VAL A 72 -3.03 -2.55 15.32
C VAL A 72 -4.20 -3.28 14.64
N GLY A 73 -4.63 -4.42 15.18
CA GLY A 73 -5.72 -5.19 14.60
C GLY A 73 -7.08 -4.48 14.57
N ILE A 74 -7.35 -3.59 15.54
CA ILE A 74 -8.56 -2.75 15.53
C ILE A 74 -8.43 -1.67 14.46
N CYS A 75 -7.28 -0.99 14.41
CA CYS A 75 -7.01 0.04 13.41
C CYS A 75 -7.06 -0.52 11.98
N GLU A 76 -6.48 -1.71 11.74
CA GLU A 76 -6.55 -2.39 10.43
C GLU A 76 -8.00 -2.66 10.01
N LYS A 77 -8.84 -3.20 10.88
CA LYS A 77 -10.26 -3.48 10.56
C LYS A 77 -11.03 -2.21 10.19
N ILE A 78 -10.84 -1.14 10.98
CA ILE A 78 -11.49 0.15 10.73
C ILE A 78 -10.96 0.73 9.41
N SER A 79 -9.66 0.68 9.17
CA SER A 79 -9.02 1.21 7.97
C SER A 79 -9.51 0.48 6.72
N VAL A 80 -9.53 -0.85 6.72
CA VAL A 80 -10.00 -1.65 5.56
C VAL A 80 -11.46 -1.34 5.23
N PHE A 81 -12.33 -1.29 6.23
CA PHE A 81 -13.73 -0.92 6.00
C PHE A 81 -13.86 0.50 5.45
N SER A 82 -13.16 1.46 6.05
CA SER A 82 -13.15 2.86 5.59
C SER A 82 -12.62 2.98 4.17
N MET A 83 -11.55 2.24 3.81
CA MET A 83 -11.00 2.24 2.45
C MET A 83 -12.01 1.79 1.41
N VAL A 84 -12.81 0.76 1.67
CA VAL A 84 -13.86 0.31 0.74
C VAL A 84 -14.89 1.41 0.52
N VAL A 85 -15.36 2.05 1.57
CA VAL A 85 -16.33 3.16 1.49
C VAL A 85 -15.74 4.33 0.69
N VAL A 86 -14.49 4.70 0.97
CA VAL A 86 -13.81 5.80 0.29
C VAL A 86 -13.61 5.50 -1.21
N VAL A 87 -13.20 4.29 -1.57
CA VAL A 87 -13.06 3.90 -2.98
C VAL A 87 -14.40 4.04 -3.71
N LEU A 88 -15.51 3.66 -3.09
CA LEU A 88 -16.83 3.83 -3.69
C LEU A 88 -17.20 5.31 -3.88
N ILE A 89 -16.92 6.16 -2.89
CA ILE A 89 -17.13 7.61 -2.99
C ILE A 89 -16.32 8.22 -4.13
N LEU A 90 -15.02 7.91 -4.17
CA LEU A 90 -14.13 8.40 -5.22
C LEU A 90 -14.54 7.89 -6.59
N PHE A 91 -14.93 6.62 -6.71
CA PHE A 91 -15.41 6.04 -7.95
C PHE A 91 -16.65 6.79 -8.49
N VAL A 92 -17.66 7.00 -7.65
CA VAL A 92 -18.85 7.76 -8.03
C VAL A 92 -18.47 9.19 -8.43
N SER A 93 -17.62 9.85 -7.65
CA SER A 93 -17.20 11.24 -7.92
C SER A 93 -16.45 11.38 -9.25
N VAL A 94 -15.58 10.42 -9.60
CA VAL A 94 -14.89 10.42 -10.89
C VAL A 94 -15.84 10.10 -12.06
N MET A 95 -16.79 9.18 -11.84
CA MET A 95 -17.75 8.83 -12.90
C MET A 95 -18.75 9.95 -13.22
N THR A 96 -19.08 10.77 -12.24
CA THR A 96 -20.04 11.89 -12.37
C THR A 96 -19.36 13.23 -12.68
N GLY A 97 -18.05 13.35 -12.46
CA GLY A 97 -17.26 14.57 -12.70
C GLY A 97 -16.73 14.68 -14.12
N ASP A 98 -15.96 15.75 -14.35
CA ASP A 98 -15.27 15.99 -15.62
C ASP A 98 -14.17 14.94 -15.83
N LYS A 99 -14.16 14.35 -17.03
CA LYS A 99 -13.20 13.33 -17.43
C LYS A 99 -12.05 13.94 -18.21
N GLU A 100 -10.84 13.59 -17.84
CA GLU A 100 -9.67 13.98 -18.63
C GLU A 100 -9.45 13.02 -19.80
N PRO A 101 -8.92 13.53 -20.92
CA PRO A 101 -8.54 12.68 -22.04
C PRO A 101 -7.45 11.70 -21.58
N LEU A 102 -7.63 10.43 -21.95
CA LEU A 102 -6.62 9.42 -21.67
C LEU A 102 -5.29 9.77 -22.35
N PRO A 103 -4.15 9.48 -21.70
CA PRO A 103 -2.83 9.70 -22.29
C PRO A 103 -2.73 9.01 -23.66
N SER A 104 -2.33 9.74 -24.70
CA SER A 104 -2.20 9.22 -26.05
C SER A 104 -0.94 8.37 -26.26
N HIS A 105 0.00 8.41 -25.33
CA HIS A 105 1.26 7.68 -25.40
C HIS A 105 1.29 6.55 -24.38
N PHE A 106 1.42 5.33 -24.87
CA PHE A 106 1.69 4.17 -24.03
C PHE A 106 3.17 4.15 -23.65
N VAL A 107 3.43 3.53 -22.49
CA VAL A 107 4.69 3.45 -21.78
C VAL A 107 5.88 3.16 -22.71
N ALA A 108 6.95 3.94 -22.59
CA ALA A 108 8.23 3.57 -23.16
C ALA A 108 8.70 2.22 -22.63
N THR A 109 9.21 1.35 -23.49
CA THR A 109 9.70 0.01 -23.12
C THR A 109 10.73 0.02 -21.99
N SER A 110 11.46 1.13 -21.83
CA SER A 110 12.39 1.37 -20.72
C SER A 110 11.75 1.33 -19.33
N ASN A 111 10.46 1.59 -19.21
CA ASN A 111 9.76 1.65 -17.93
C ASN A 111 9.06 0.34 -17.55
N VAL A 112 9.06 -0.66 -18.42
CA VAL A 112 8.38 -1.95 -18.18
C VAL A 112 8.95 -2.67 -16.96
N LEU A 113 10.27 -2.64 -16.77
CA LEU A 113 10.92 -3.27 -15.62
C LEU A 113 10.55 -2.58 -14.31
N ALA A 114 10.48 -1.25 -14.29
CA ALA A 114 10.04 -0.47 -13.15
C ALA A 114 8.57 -0.76 -12.83
N LEU A 115 7.70 -0.79 -13.83
CA LEU A 115 6.29 -1.15 -13.69
C LEU A 115 6.14 -2.57 -13.14
N TYR A 116 6.88 -3.55 -13.67
CA TYR A 116 6.89 -4.91 -13.16
C TYR A 116 7.28 -4.95 -11.68
N GLY A 117 8.34 -4.24 -11.29
CA GLY A 117 8.78 -4.14 -9.89
C GLY A 117 7.70 -3.56 -8.98
N MET A 118 7.02 -2.50 -9.40
CA MET A 118 5.92 -1.87 -8.65
C MET A 118 4.72 -2.81 -8.49
N VAL A 119 4.31 -3.50 -9.55
CA VAL A 119 3.20 -4.47 -9.49
C VAL A 119 3.57 -5.68 -8.63
N ALA A 120 4.77 -6.22 -8.80
CA ALA A 120 5.26 -7.33 -7.99
C ALA A 120 5.32 -6.97 -6.50
N PHE A 121 5.76 -5.75 -6.17
CA PHE A 121 5.74 -5.22 -4.81
C PHE A 121 4.31 -5.09 -4.27
N ALA A 122 3.40 -4.49 -5.03
CA ALA A 122 2.00 -4.29 -4.62
C ALA A 122 1.24 -5.62 -4.41
N LEU A 123 1.63 -6.69 -5.10
CA LEU A 123 1.06 -8.02 -4.94
C LEU A 123 1.83 -8.92 -3.96
N SER A 124 2.93 -8.43 -3.38
CA SER A 124 3.75 -9.21 -2.45
C SER A 124 3.11 -9.27 -1.06
N ALA A 125 2.42 -10.36 -0.78
CA ALA A 125 1.78 -10.61 0.52
C ALA A 125 2.59 -11.57 1.41
N VAL A 126 3.85 -11.84 1.08
CA VAL A 126 4.67 -12.85 1.78
C VAL A 126 4.80 -12.59 3.27
N MET A 127 4.93 -11.31 3.66
CA MET A 127 5.05 -10.91 5.07
C MET A 127 3.78 -11.12 5.88
N SER A 128 2.61 -11.13 5.25
CA SER A 128 1.31 -11.35 5.91
C SER A 128 0.95 -12.84 6.05
N VAL A 129 1.62 -13.74 5.33
CA VAL A 129 1.32 -15.18 5.38
C VAL A 129 1.41 -15.76 6.79
N PRO A 130 2.44 -15.47 7.62
CA PRO A 130 2.50 -15.99 8.99
C PRO A 130 1.30 -15.58 9.86
N GLN A 131 0.79 -14.36 9.68
CA GLN A 131 -0.39 -13.86 10.41
C GLN A 131 -1.64 -14.63 9.99
N VAL A 132 -1.83 -14.87 8.68
CA VAL A 132 -2.95 -15.66 8.13
C VAL A 132 -2.90 -17.10 8.66
N VAL A 133 -1.71 -17.73 8.64
CA VAL A 133 -1.52 -19.10 9.15
C VAL A 133 -1.91 -19.19 10.64
N LYS A 134 -1.45 -18.22 11.45
CA LYS A 134 -1.77 -18.15 12.87
C LYS A 134 -3.25 -17.86 13.12
N GLY A 135 -3.86 -17.02 12.29
CA GLY A 135 -5.28 -16.64 12.43
C GLY A 135 -6.27 -17.77 12.13
N PHE A 136 -5.86 -18.79 11.38
CA PHE A 136 -6.68 -19.95 11.03
C PHE A 136 -6.18 -21.27 11.64
N ASP A 137 -5.35 -21.22 12.67
CA ASP A 137 -4.84 -22.38 13.41
C ASP A 137 -4.27 -23.49 12.51
N GLY A 138 -3.69 -23.13 11.36
CA GLY A 138 -3.10 -24.05 10.41
C GLY A 138 -4.09 -24.76 9.47
N ASP A 139 -5.38 -24.38 9.45
CA ASP A 139 -6.36 -24.92 8.48
C ASP A 139 -5.96 -24.54 7.05
N ALA A 140 -5.35 -25.48 6.33
CA ALA A 140 -4.79 -25.28 5.00
C ALA A 140 -5.85 -24.81 3.97
N LYS A 141 -7.10 -25.24 4.08
CA LYS A 141 -8.18 -24.86 3.17
C LYS A 141 -8.57 -23.40 3.37
N LYS A 142 -8.77 -22.98 4.63
CA LYS A 142 -9.10 -21.60 4.98
C LYS A 142 -7.95 -20.67 4.64
N ILE A 143 -6.70 -21.07 4.92
CA ILE A 143 -5.50 -20.29 4.58
C ILE A 143 -5.43 -20.04 3.07
N LYS A 144 -5.52 -21.08 2.25
CA LYS A 144 -5.49 -20.96 0.77
C LYS A 144 -6.61 -20.06 0.25
N MET A 145 -7.83 -20.25 0.76
CA MET A 145 -8.98 -19.44 0.35
C MET A 145 -8.82 -17.98 0.75
N SER A 146 -8.33 -17.71 1.95
CA SER A 146 -8.09 -16.36 2.45
C SER A 146 -7.00 -15.63 1.66
N ILE A 147 -5.88 -16.31 1.34
CA ILE A 147 -4.82 -15.75 0.52
C ILE A 147 -5.32 -15.46 -0.90
N ALA A 148 -6.04 -16.40 -1.52
CA ALA A 148 -6.58 -16.22 -2.87
C ALA A 148 -7.60 -15.08 -2.94
N ALA A 149 -8.51 -15.01 -1.97
CA ALA A 149 -9.52 -13.95 -1.89
C ALA A 149 -8.87 -12.58 -1.62
N GLY A 150 -7.91 -12.52 -0.69
CA GLY A 150 -7.19 -11.29 -0.37
C GLY A 150 -6.38 -10.76 -1.55
N THR A 151 -5.65 -11.64 -2.23
CA THR A 151 -4.89 -11.29 -3.44
C THR A 151 -5.82 -10.84 -4.56
N GLY A 152 -6.93 -11.55 -4.79
CA GLY A 152 -7.92 -11.19 -5.81
C GLY A 152 -8.56 -9.83 -5.54
N LEU A 153 -8.92 -9.54 -4.29
CA LEU A 153 -9.44 -8.24 -3.89
C LEU A 153 -8.39 -7.12 -4.09
N ASN A 154 -7.13 -7.38 -3.75
CA ASN A 154 -6.05 -6.42 -3.95
C ASN A 154 -5.85 -6.10 -5.43
N VAL A 155 -5.83 -7.11 -6.31
CA VAL A 155 -5.77 -6.91 -7.78
C VAL A 155 -6.95 -6.06 -8.26
N LEU A 156 -8.17 -6.37 -7.80
CA LEU A 156 -9.36 -5.62 -8.16
C LEU A 156 -9.25 -4.14 -7.73
N LEU A 157 -8.80 -3.88 -6.50
CA LEU A 157 -8.61 -2.53 -6.00
C LEU A 157 -7.53 -1.77 -6.79
N ILE A 158 -6.41 -2.39 -7.11
CA ILE A 158 -5.36 -1.79 -7.95
C ILE A 158 -5.94 -1.39 -9.31
N VAL A 159 -6.69 -2.27 -9.96
CA VAL A 159 -7.31 -2.00 -11.26
C VAL A 159 -8.29 -0.84 -11.16
N VAL A 160 -9.21 -0.89 -10.18
CA VAL A 160 -10.23 0.17 -9.98
C VAL A 160 -9.57 1.52 -9.71
N ILE A 161 -8.61 1.59 -8.78
CA ILE A 161 -7.91 2.84 -8.44
C ILE A 161 -7.12 3.37 -9.64
N THR A 162 -6.44 2.50 -10.38
CA THR A 162 -5.70 2.90 -11.58
C THR A 162 -6.63 3.50 -12.63
N PHE A 163 -7.77 2.85 -12.91
CA PHE A 163 -8.75 3.38 -13.84
C PHE A 163 -9.35 4.71 -13.39
N MET A 164 -9.73 4.81 -12.11
CA MET A 164 -10.24 6.08 -11.55
C MET A 164 -9.23 7.22 -11.72
N THR A 165 -7.96 6.94 -11.43
CA THR A 165 -6.91 7.95 -11.52
C THR A 165 -6.66 8.36 -12.97
N LEU A 166 -6.62 7.41 -13.90
CA LEU A 166 -6.43 7.70 -15.32
C LEU A 166 -7.59 8.54 -15.88
N ILE A 167 -8.83 8.21 -15.54
CA ILE A 167 -10.02 8.95 -16.02
C ILE A 167 -10.12 10.32 -15.33
N GLY A 168 -9.81 10.38 -14.03
CA GLY A 168 -9.94 11.61 -13.25
C GLY A 168 -8.79 12.58 -13.41
N SER A 169 -7.54 12.13 -13.55
CA SER A 169 -6.34 12.97 -13.57
C SER A 169 -5.61 12.97 -14.92
N GLY A 170 -5.90 12.02 -15.82
CA GLY A 170 -5.30 11.95 -17.14
C GLY A 170 -3.77 11.93 -17.09
N SER A 171 -3.13 12.85 -17.81
CA SER A 171 -1.66 13.00 -17.88
C SER A 171 -1.05 13.83 -16.74
N SER A 172 -1.86 14.37 -15.82
CA SER A 172 -1.40 15.27 -14.74
C SER A 172 -0.95 14.53 -13.45
N ILE A 173 -0.67 13.23 -13.55
CA ILE A 173 -0.22 12.42 -12.42
C ILE A 173 1.22 12.75 -12.07
N THR A 174 1.47 13.10 -10.80
CA THR A 174 2.78 13.41 -10.25
C THR A 174 3.40 12.22 -9.50
N GLN A 175 4.62 12.41 -8.97
CA GLN A 175 5.28 11.42 -8.12
C GLN A 175 4.72 11.37 -6.69
N ASP A 176 3.85 12.31 -6.30
CA ASP A 176 3.25 12.34 -4.96
C ASP A 176 2.26 11.19 -4.72
N GLY A 177 1.80 10.56 -5.79
CA GLY A 177 0.90 9.42 -5.77
C GLY A 177 -0.45 9.69 -6.40
N ALA A 178 -0.92 8.72 -7.14
CA ALA A 178 -2.12 8.79 -7.98
C ALA A 178 -3.38 9.28 -7.24
N LEU A 179 -3.59 8.81 -6.00
CA LEU A 179 -4.74 9.22 -5.20
C LEU A 179 -4.59 10.61 -4.58
N VAL A 180 -3.36 11.04 -4.31
CA VAL A 180 -3.09 12.42 -3.84
C VAL A 180 -3.43 13.42 -4.94
N ASP A 181 -3.02 13.16 -6.17
CA ASP A 181 -3.32 14.01 -7.32
C ASP A 181 -4.82 14.04 -7.62
N LEU A 182 -5.47 12.88 -7.59
CA LEU A 182 -6.91 12.77 -7.74
C LEU A 182 -7.65 13.56 -6.66
N SER A 183 -7.22 13.45 -5.40
CA SER A 183 -7.79 14.18 -4.27
C SER A 183 -7.63 15.68 -4.40
N ARG A 184 -6.46 16.12 -4.86
CA ARG A 184 -6.16 17.54 -5.12
C ARG A 184 -7.05 18.10 -6.23
N LYS A 185 -7.29 17.31 -7.28
CA LYS A 185 -8.13 17.70 -8.42
C LYS A 185 -9.60 17.74 -8.09
N LEU A 186 -10.12 16.73 -7.40
CA LEU A 186 -11.52 16.66 -6.99
C LEU A 186 -11.86 17.76 -5.98
N GLY A 187 -10.90 18.16 -5.16
CA GLY A 187 -11.05 19.25 -4.20
C GLY A 187 -12.20 19.07 -3.19
N GLY A 188 -12.48 20.11 -2.42
CA GLY A 188 -13.57 20.11 -1.47
C GLY A 188 -13.53 18.94 -0.49
N TRP A 189 -14.70 18.45 -0.09
CA TRP A 189 -14.84 17.33 0.84
C TRP A 189 -14.39 15.97 0.25
N VAL A 190 -14.54 15.80 -1.07
CA VAL A 190 -14.12 14.57 -1.76
C VAL A 190 -12.60 14.45 -1.76
N GLY A 191 -11.89 15.57 -1.94
CA GLY A 191 -10.44 15.60 -1.82
C GLY A 191 -9.95 15.19 -0.43
N VAL A 192 -10.63 15.67 0.63
CA VAL A 192 -10.33 15.26 2.02
C VAL A 192 -10.49 13.74 2.20
N VAL A 193 -11.57 13.16 1.65
CA VAL A 193 -11.80 11.71 1.70
C VAL A 193 -10.67 10.95 1.02
N GLY A 194 -10.15 11.43 -0.11
CA GLY A 194 -9.01 10.81 -0.80
C GLY A 194 -7.69 10.89 0.00
N TYR A 195 -7.43 12.00 0.70
CA TYR A 195 -6.29 12.09 1.62
C TYR A 195 -6.41 11.11 2.79
N ILE A 196 -7.60 11.00 3.38
CA ILE A 196 -7.88 10.03 4.44
C ILE A 196 -7.61 8.61 3.95
N PHE A 197 -8.09 8.26 2.74
CA PHE A 197 -7.81 6.95 2.15
C PHE A 197 -6.30 6.69 2.03
N SER A 198 -5.55 7.64 1.46
CA SER A 198 -4.11 7.49 1.25
C SER A 198 -3.38 7.28 2.58
N LEU A 199 -3.75 8.01 3.62
CA LEU A 199 -3.19 7.85 4.97
C LEU A 199 -3.53 6.48 5.56
N LEU A 200 -4.78 6.04 5.47
CA LEU A 200 -5.21 4.73 5.98
C LEU A 200 -4.48 3.59 5.26
N ALA A 201 -4.38 3.65 3.93
CA ALA A 201 -3.69 2.65 3.14
C ALA A 201 -2.20 2.54 3.48
N LEU A 202 -1.52 3.68 3.62
CA LEU A 202 -0.11 3.72 4.01
C LEU A 202 0.10 3.27 5.46
N SER A 203 -0.81 3.63 6.37
CA SER A 203 -0.73 3.24 7.78
C SER A 203 -0.94 1.75 7.99
N THR A 204 -1.90 1.13 7.30
CA THR A 204 -2.11 -0.34 7.35
C THR A 204 -0.92 -1.11 6.80
N SER A 205 -0.15 -0.50 5.89
CA SER A 205 1.07 -1.09 5.34
C SER A 205 2.30 -0.86 6.22
N PHE A 206 2.28 0.20 7.04
CA PHE A 206 3.35 0.51 8.00
C PHE A 206 3.30 -0.44 9.22
N TRP A 207 2.10 -0.80 9.71
CA TRP A 207 1.88 -1.68 10.86
C TRP A 207 2.15 -3.14 10.53
#